data_c24e0adf4722e321d0b55021cba23aa3
#
_entry.id   c24e0adf4722e321d0b55021cba23aa3
#
_cell.length_a   1.000
_cell.length_b   1.000
_cell.length_c   1.000
_cell.angle_alpha   90.00
_cell.angle_beta   90.00
_cell.angle_gamma   90.00
#
_symmetry.space_group_name_H-M   'P 1'
#
loop_
_entity.id
_entity.type
_entity.pdbx_description
1 polymer ?
#
loop_
_entity_poly.entity_id
_entity_poly.type
_entity_poly.pdbx_seq_one_letter_code
_entity_poly.pdbx_strand_id
1 'polypeptide(L)'
;MQLRWPEGEKNPLGGDSLTPFGLGCDEWQALNTGDYPALNFDGLHIFQWGNMLSSDKLAELWTQMITPLRQLAEDLNINLKVLDLGGGLGIPYTLDTPTLSWDALIEALAKIKCDAGVTELWMELGRYAVGECGHYATPVVERKLNYGQQQVIMSGGINHLLRPAVTSQDFPARLLRDSNAANQAMSLYGPLCTALDCLGEHQLPSDLNEQDWLVFSQCGAYGFTESMPYFLCHELAGEYVIHNGVLSCVRQAEDASHY
;
A
#
# COMPACT_ATOMS: atom_id res chain seq x y z
N MET A 1 -16.19 11.56 -0.78
CA MET A 1 -16.53 12.31 0.46
C MET A 1 -15.41 12.11 1.47
N GLN A 2 -15.23 13.08 2.38
CA GLN A 2 -14.31 12.98 3.51
C GLN A 2 -15.11 13.23 4.79
N LEU A 3 -15.03 12.32 5.75
CA LEU A 3 -15.63 12.50 7.08
C LEU A 3 -14.59 13.01 8.06
N ARG A 4 -14.98 13.90 8.97
CA ARG A 4 -14.14 14.25 10.11
C ARG A 4 -14.06 13.07 11.06
N TRP A 5 -12.86 12.74 11.47
CA TRP A 5 -12.61 11.69 12.44
C TRP A 5 -12.90 12.22 13.86
N PRO A 6 -13.42 11.40 14.78
CA PRO A 6 -13.61 11.81 16.16
C PRO A 6 -12.30 12.30 16.80
N GLU A 7 -12.39 13.31 17.68
CA GLU A 7 -11.23 13.81 18.40
C GLU A 7 -10.54 12.68 19.18
N GLY A 8 -9.23 12.53 18.98
CA GLY A 8 -8.39 11.52 19.63
C GLY A 8 -8.14 10.24 18.84
N GLU A 9 -8.80 10.02 17.71
CA GLU A 9 -8.50 8.92 16.80
C GLU A 9 -7.64 9.40 15.62
N LYS A 10 -6.56 8.66 15.31
CA LYS A 10 -5.73 8.98 14.16
C LYS A 10 -6.38 8.49 12.87
N ASN A 11 -6.56 9.39 11.92
CA ASN A 11 -6.93 9.01 10.56
C ASN A 11 -5.82 8.14 9.95
N PRO A 12 -6.08 6.89 9.55
CA PRO A 12 -5.07 6.01 8.99
C PRO A 12 -4.39 6.52 7.71
N LEU A 13 -5.01 7.48 7.01
CA LEU A 13 -4.49 8.03 5.75
C LEU A 13 -3.77 9.38 5.89
N GLY A 14 -3.77 10.01 7.05
CA GLY A 14 -3.14 11.32 7.16
C GLY A 14 -3.22 11.97 8.53
N GLY A 15 -3.54 11.22 9.59
CA GLY A 15 -3.67 11.79 10.93
C GLY A 15 -4.81 12.81 10.99
N ASP A 16 -4.64 13.86 11.79
CA ASP A 16 -5.63 14.95 11.95
C ASP A 16 -5.55 16.01 10.84
N SER A 17 -4.72 15.80 9.81
CA SER A 17 -4.54 16.75 8.71
C SER A 17 -5.57 16.57 7.62
N LEU A 18 -6.01 17.70 7.05
CA LEU A 18 -6.81 17.69 5.82
C LEU A 18 -6.01 17.02 4.69
N THR A 19 -6.67 16.16 3.95
CA THR A 19 -6.12 15.53 2.74
C THR A 19 -6.71 16.19 1.49
N PRO A 20 -6.06 16.12 0.33
CA PRO A 20 -6.61 16.65 -0.91
C PRO A 20 -7.76 15.80 -1.48
N PHE A 21 -8.13 14.71 -0.84
CA PHE A 21 -9.09 13.74 -1.35
C PHE A 21 -10.52 14.05 -0.92
N GLY A 22 -11.36 14.37 -1.90
CA GLY A 22 -12.78 14.61 -1.69
C GLY A 22 -13.07 15.88 -0.90
N LEU A 23 -14.32 16.10 -0.59
CA LEU A 23 -14.83 17.22 0.19
C LEU A 23 -15.56 16.72 1.44
N GLY A 24 -15.69 17.54 2.46
CA GLY A 24 -16.54 17.27 3.61
C GLY A 24 -18.03 17.30 3.26
N CYS A 25 -18.87 16.86 4.20
CA CYS A 25 -20.32 16.85 3.96
C CYS A 25 -20.88 18.26 3.71
N ASP A 26 -20.44 19.25 4.48
CA ASP A 26 -20.95 20.63 4.39
C ASP A 26 -20.63 21.26 3.03
N GLU A 27 -19.44 20.99 2.48
CA GLU A 27 -19.02 21.45 1.16
C GLU A 27 -19.81 20.75 0.05
N TRP A 28 -20.10 19.45 0.21
CA TRP A 28 -20.93 18.72 -0.75
C TRP A 28 -22.40 19.19 -0.72
N GLN A 29 -22.96 19.54 0.43
CA GLN A 29 -24.33 20.06 0.55
C GLN A 29 -24.53 21.37 -0.21
N ALA A 30 -23.46 22.12 -0.47
CA ALA A 30 -23.51 23.33 -1.29
C ALA A 30 -23.67 23.03 -2.80
N LEU A 31 -23.48 21.78 -3.23
CA LEU A 31 -23.63 21.39 -4.62
C LEU A 31 -25.12 21.33 -5.00
N ASN A 32 -25.51 22.08 -6.03
CA ASN A 32 -26.81 21.92 -6.65
C ASN A 32 -26.71 20.94 -7.83
N THR A 33 -27.19 19.71 -7.65
CA THR A 33 -27.15 18.68 -8.72
C THR A 33 -27.95 19.09 -9.97
N GLY A 34 -28.93 19.97 -9.82
CA GLY A 34 -29.72 20.52 -10.93
C GLY A 34 -28.93 21.38 -11.90
N ASP A 35 -27.76 21.90 -11.51
CA ASP A 35 -26.87 22.66 -12.39
C ASP A 35 -26.14 21.78 -13.42
N TYR A 36 -26.24 20.45 -13.26
CA TYR A 36 -25.58 19.46 -14.10
C TYR A 36 -26.57 18.49 -14.76
N PRO A 37 -27.52 18.98 -15.60
CA PRO A 37 -28.61 18.15 -16.12
C PRO A 37 -28.16 17.03 -17.06
N ALA A 38 -26.91 17.07 -17.54
CA ALA A 38 -26.32 16.02 -18.36
C ALA A 38 -25.67 14.89 -17.54
N LEU A 39 -25.59 15.04 -16.21
CA LEU A 39 -24.99 14.04 -15.32
C LEU A 39 -26.08 13.29 -14.56
N ASN A 40 -25.85 12.01 -14.33
CA ASN A 40 -26.63 11.18 -13.46
C ASN A 40 -25.82 10.86 -12.22
N PHE A 41 -26.28 11.30 -11.05
CA PHE A 41 -25.61 11.05 -9.77
C PHE A 41 -26.22 9.80 -9.15
N ASP A 42 -25.57 8.65 -9.31
CA ASP A 42 -26.09 7.36 -8.87
C ASP A 42 -25.45 6.85 -7.56
N GLY A 43 -24.39 7.51 -7.06
CA GLY A 43 -23.66 7.01 -5.90
C GLY A 43 -22.79 8.01 -5.20
N LEU A 44 -22.24 7.57 -4.08
CA LEU A 44 -21.26 8.29 -3.29
C LEU A 44 -20.03 7.41 -3.06
N HIS A 45 -18.85 8.03 -3.03
CA HIS A 45 -17.57 7.39 -2.76
C HIS A 45 -16.96 7.94 -1.48
N ILE A 46 -16.34 7.04 -0.69
CA ILE A 46 -15.57 7.39 0.48
C ILE A 46 -14.34 6.49 0.62
N PHE A 47 -13.17 7.09 0.83
CA PHE A 47 -11.94 6.38 1.14
C PHE A 47 -11.16 7.15 2.22
N GLN A 48 -11.00 6.57 3.41
CA GLN A 48 -10.38 7.25 4.56
C GLN A 48 -9.34 6.42 5.32
N TRP A 49 -9.03 5.23 4.88
CA TRP A 49 -8.03 4.37 5.52
C TRP A 49 -7.32 3.48 4.52
N GLY A 50 -6.13 3.01 4.92
CA GLY A 50 -5.31 2.11 4.11
C GLY A 50 -4.69 1.00 4.94
N ASN A 51 -4.42 -0.14 4.30
CA ASN A 51 -3.75 -1.30 4.87
C ASN A 51 -4.33 -1.79 6.20
N MET A 52 -5.66 -1.86 6.32
CA MET A 52 -6.35 -2.40 7.49
C MET A 52 -6.32 -3.91 7.47
N LEU A 53 -5.88 -4.51 8.58
CA LEU A 53 -5.70 -5.95 8.74
C LEU A 53 -6.74 -6.61 9.66
N SER A 54 -7.74 -5.86 10.11
CA SER A 54 -8.84 -6.35 10.94
C SER A 54 -10.16 -6.23 10.20
N SER A 55 -10.79 -7.36 9.92
CA SER A 55 -12.10 -7.44 9.28
C SER A 55 -13.18 -6.80 10.16
N ASP A 56 -13.12 -6.98 11.47
CA ASP A 56 -14.08 -6.41 12.42
C ASP A 56 -13.99 -4.89 12.44
N LYS A 57 -12.76 -4.36 12.47
CA LYS A 57 -12.56 -2.90 12.44
C LYS A 57 -13.01 -2.27 11.13
N LEU A 58 -12.77 -2.93 9.99
CA LEU A 58 -13.33 -2.48 8.71
C LEU A 58 -14.85 -2.47 8.72
N ALA A 59 -15.48 -3.54 9.23
CA ALA A 59 -16.94 -3.62 9.35
C ALA A 59 -17.51 -2.51 10.23
N GLU A 60 -16.86 -2.21 11.35
CA GLU A 60 -17.25 -1.10 12.24
C GLU A 60 -17.15 0.24 11.54
N LEU A 61 -16.01 0.54 10.89
CA LEU A 61 -15.78 1.78 10.17
C LEU A 61 -16.80 2.00 9.05
N TRP A 62 -17.03 0.99 8.22
CA TRP A 62 -18.03 1.08 7.16
C TRP A 62 -19.45 1.28 7.70
N THR A 63 -19.81 0.61 8.82
CA THR A 63 -21.12 0.79 9.46
C THR A 63 -21.31 2.23 9.94
N GLN A 64 -20.30 2.85 10.53
CA GLN A 64 -20.34 4.24 10.98
C GLN A 64 -20.56 5.24 9.83
N MET A 65 -20.15 4.88 8.62
CA MET A 65 -20.29 5.74 7.44
C MET A 65 -21.68 5.74 6.79
N ILE A 66 -22.47 4.71 7.01
CA ILE A 66 -23.77 4.56 6.34
C ILE A 66 -24.68 5.76 6.61
N THR A 67 -24.81 6.16 7.86
CA THR A 67 -25.71 7.26 8.25
C THR A 67 -25.33 8.60 7.61
N PRO A 68 -24.09 9.10 7.73
CA PRO A 68 -23.71 10.36 7.10
C PRO A 68 -23.77 10.31 5.57
N LEU A 69 -23.48 9.16 4.94
CA LEU A 69 -23.57 9.01 3.49
C LEU A 69 -25.03 9.05 3.01
N ARG A 70 -25.94 8.38 3.70
CA ARG A 70 -27.37 8.43 3.37
C ARG A 70 -27.94 9.84 3.55
N GLN A 71 -27.59 10.51 4.64
CA GLN A 71 -28.01 11.89 4.87
C GLN A 71 -27.53 12.81 3.74
N LEU A 72 -26.25 12.69 3.34
CA LEU A 72 -25.71 13.47 2.22
C LEU A 72 -26.45 13.18 0.90
N ALA A 73 -26.78 11.92 0.63
CA ALA A 73 -27.55 11.57 -0.56
C ALA A 73 -28.95 12.19 -0.56
N GLU A 74 -29.61 12.22 0.59
CA GLU A 74 -30.91 12.89 0.77
C GLU A 74 -30.79 14.40 0.55
N ASP A 75 -29.80 15.04 1.16
CA ASP A 75 -29.56 16.50 1.06
C ASP A 75 -29.27 16.93 -0.40
N LEU A 76 -28.56 16.07 -1.15
CA LEU A 76 -28.25 16.28 -2.56
C LEU A 76 -29.36 15.82 -3.53
N ASN A 77 -30.44 15.24 -2.99
CA ASN A 77 -31.51 14.62 -3.77
C ASN A 77 -31.00 13.57 -4.77
N ILE A 78 -30.03 12.75 -4.34
CA ILE A 78 -29.47 11.65 -5.09
C ILE A 78 -30.20 10.35 -4.74
N ASN A 79 -30.66 9.61 -5.76
CA ASN A 79 -31.15 8.25 -5.57
C ASN A 79 -29.93 7.32 -5.44
N LEU A 80 -29.49 7.07 -4.18
CA LEU A 80 -28.29 6.33 -3.87
C LEU A 80 -28.42 4.85 -4.28
N LYS A 81 -27.90 4.48 -5.44
CA LYS A 81 -27.86 3.11 -5.96
C LYS A 81 -26.53 2.44 -5.67
N VAL A 82 -25.45 3.21 -5.72
CA VAL A 82 -24.07 2.73 -5.57
C VAL A 82 -23.44 3.37 -4.36
N LEU A 83 -22.77 2.57 -3.55
CA LEU A 83 -21.87 3.03 -2.50
C LEU A 83 -20.49 2.45 -2.75
N ASP A 84 -19.55 3.33 -3.06
CA ASP A 84 -18.12 2.96 -3.20
C ASP A 84 -17.42 3.19 -1.86
N LEU A 85 -16.96 2.11 -1.24
CA LEU A 85 -16.27 2.11 0.04
C LEU A 85 -14.76 2.37 -0.10
N GLY A 86 -14.29 2.61 -1.33
CA GLY A 86 -12.88 2.77 -1.64
C GLY A 86 -12.08 1.50 -1.43
N GLY A 87 -10.83 1.66 -1.07
CA GLY A 87 -9.93 0.55 -0.78
C GLY A 87 -9.83 0.26 0.72
N GLY A 88 -8.59 0.02 1.15
CA GLY A 88 -8.28 -0.10 2.57
C GLY A 88 -8.04 -1.51 3.06
N LEU A 89 -8.44 -2.56 2.31
CA LEU A 89 -8.07 -3.93 2.64
C LEU A 89 -6.55 -4.05 2.61
N GLY A 90 -5.99 -4.53 3.73
CA GLY A 90 -4.56 -4.62 3.94
C GLY A 90 -3.98 -6.00 3.64
N ILE A 91 -2.68 -6.00 3.41
CA ILE A 91 -1.83 -7.19 3.41
C ILE A 91 -0.78 -7.08 4.52
N PRO A 92 -0.36 -8.19 5.13
CA PRO A 92 0.64 -8.15 6.19
C PRO A 92 2.03 -7.83 5.62
N TYR A 93 2.73 -6.93 6.26
CA TYR A 93 4.15 -6.64 5.98
C TYR A 93 5.10 -7.24 7.02
N THR A 94 4.56 -8.01 7.98
CA THR A 94 5.33 -8.80 8.93
C THR A 94 4.75 -10.21 8.99
N LEU A 95 5.61 -11.20 9.28
CA LEU A 95 5.23 -12.61 9.28
C LEU A 95 4.20 -12.98 10.38
N ASP A 96 4.19 -12.22 11.48
CA ASP A 96 3.35 -12.50 12.66
C ASP A 96 2.00 -11.77 12.62
N THR A 97 1.73 -11.01 11.56
CA THR A 97 0.49 -10.25 11.45
C THR A 97 -0.59 -11.11 10.77
N PRO A 98 -1.78 -11.25 11.38
CA PRO A 98 -2.86 -12.03 10.78
C PRO A 98 -3.36 -11.37 9.48
N THR A 99 -3.81 -12.19 8.54
CA THR A 99 -4.48 -11.74 7.33
C THR A 99 -5.97 -11.46 7.61
N LEU A 100 -6.60 -10.69 6.71
CA LEU A 100 -8.03 -10.45 6.76
C LEU A 100 -8.83 -11.77 6.64
N SER A 101 -9.89 -11.90 7.43
CA SER A 101 -10.86 -12.97 7.25
C SER A 101 -11.81 -12.62 6.10
N TRP A 102 -11.72 -13.37 5.01
CA TRP A 102 -12.58 -13.15 3.84
C TRP A 102 -14.05 -13.42 4.13
N ASP A 103 -14.36 -14.48 4.88
CA ASP A 103 -15.73 -14.83 5.26
C ASP A 103 -16.37 -13.72 6.11
N ALA A 104 -15.65 -13.20 7.11
CA ALA A 104 -16.12 -12.07 7.91
C ALA A 104 -16.33 -10.79 7.09
N LEU A 105 -15.47 -10.53 6.09
CA LEU A 105 -15.64 -9.40 5.18
C LEU A 105 -16.89 -9.53 4.31
N ILE A 106 -17.16 -10.71 3.75
CA ILE A 106 -18.36 -10.97 2.93
C ILE A 106 -19.63 -10.75 3.76
N GLU A 107 -19.68 -11.26 4.98
CA GLU A 107 -20.81 -11.07 5.88
C GLU A 107 -21.02 -9.58 6.21
N ALA A 108 -19.93 -8.87 6.53
CA ALA A 108 -19.98 -7.43 6.82
C ALA A 108 -20.47 -6.63 5.61
N LEU A 109 -19.93 -6.89 4.42
CA LEU A 109 -20.33 -6.20 3.18
C LEU A 109 -21.79 -6.47 2.81
N ALA A 110 -22.28 -7.71 2.98
CA ALA A 110 -23.69 -8.03 2.76
C ALA A 110 -24.60 -7.24 3.69
N LYS A 111 -24.22 -7.14 4.98
CA LYS A 111 -24.96 -6.35 5.97
C LYS A 111 -24.96 -4.86 5.61
N ILE A 112 -23.78 -4.31 5.27
CA ILE A 112 -23.62 -2.89 4.90
C ILE A 112 -24.46 -2.54 3.68
N LYS A 113 -24.46 -3.39 2.64
CA LYS A 113 -25.29 -3.23 1.46
C LYS A 113 -26.78 -3.13 1.82
N CYS A 114 -27.24 -4.01 2.71
CA CYS A 114 -28.62 -4.01 3.19
C CYS A 114 -28.95 -2.75 4.00
N ASP A 115 -28.10 -2.39 4.97
CA ASP A 115 -28.31 -1.25 5.87
C ASP A 115 -28.22 0.08 5.13
N ALA A 116 -27.37 0.20 4.13
CA ALA A 116 -27.28 1.36 3.25
C ALA A 116 -28.45 1.46 2.27
N GLY A 117 -29.13 0.36 1.98
CA GLY A 117 -30.24 0.31 1.02
C GLY A 117 -29.81 0.47 -0.44
N VAL A 118 -28.55 0.13 -0.77
CA VAL A 118 -27.99 0.29 -2.11
C VAL A 118 -28.09 -1.00 -2.93
N THR A 119 -28.14 -0.84 -4.26
CA THR A 119 -28.14 -1.98 -5.17
C THR A 119 -26.75 -2.55 -5.41
N GLU A 120 -25.71 -1.71 -5.32
CA GLU A 120 -24.31 -2.08 -5.57
C GLU A 120 -23.39 -1.53 -4.49
N LEU A 121 -22.38 -2.34 -4.12
CA LEU A 121 -21.20 -1.90 -3.38
C LEU A 121 -20.00 -2.01 -4.31
N TRP A 122 -19.20 -0.96 -4.36
CA TRP A 122 -17.93 -0.94 -5.09
C TRP A 122 -16.77 -0.87 -4.12
N MET A 123 -15.63 -1.41 -4.54
CA MET A 123 -14.39 -1.39 -3.78
C MET A 123 -13.18 -1.20 -4.71
N GLU A 124 -12.17 -0.51 -4.22
CA GLU A 124 -10.94 -0.17 -4.95
C GLU A 124 -9.76 -0.96 -4.36
N LEU A 125 -9.57 -2.20 -4.79
CA LEU A 125 -8.67 -3.18 -4.16
C LEU A 125 -7.26 -3.22 -4.80
N GLY A 126 -6.53 -2.11 -4.86
CA GLY A 126 -5.19 -2.07 -5.43
C GLY A 126 -4.20 -2.98 -4.69
N ARG A 127 -3.78 -2.59 -3.50
CA ARG A 127 -2.80 -3.33 -2.68
C ARG A 127 -3.23 -4.76 -2.39
N TYR A 128 -4.46 -4.97 -1.97
CA TYR A 128 -4.96 -6.27 -1.60
C TYR A 128 -4.94 -7.27 -2.77
N ALA A 129 -5.23 -6.78 -3.98
CA ALA A 129 -5.28 -7.63 -5.17
C ALA A 129 -3.89 -8.03 -5.71
N VAL A 130 -2.89 -7.14 -5.63
CA VAL A 130 -1.61 -7.36 -6.31
C VAL A 130 -0.37 -7.26 -5.43
N GLY A 131 -0.50 -6.83 -4.17
CA GLY A 131 0.66 -6.63 -3.30
C GLY A 131 1.52 -7.87 -3.13
N GLU A 132 0.89 -9.00 -2.84
CA GLU A 132 1.57 -10.27 -2.56
C GLU A 132 2.22 -10.92 -3.79
N CYS A 133 1.81 -10.58 -5.01
CA CYS A 133 2.36 -11.20 -6.21
C CYS A 133 3.71 -10.58 -6.64
N GLY A 134 4.07 -9.43 -6.08
CA GLY A 134 5.31 -8.74 -6.46
C GLY A 134 6.46 -8.98 -5.49
N HIS A 135 7.62 -9.21 -6.06
CA HIS A 135 8.88 -9.38 -5.34
C HIS A 135 9.95 -8.49 -5.96
N TYR A 136 10.78 -7.88 -5.13
CA TYR A 136 11.96 -7.13 -5.55
C TYR A 136 13.22 -7.87 -5.10
N ALA A 137 14.09 -8.21 -6.04
CA ALA A 137 15.35 -8.90 -5.78
C ALA A 137 16.53 -8.00 -6.11
N THR A 138 17.52 -7.93 -5.21
CA THR A 138 18.70 -7.10 -5.39
C THR A 138 19.94 -7.78 -4.78
N PRO A 139 21.11 -7.74 -5.44
CA PRO A 139 22.33 -8.29 -4.88
C PRO A 139 22.94 -7.41 -3.79
N VAL A 140 23.59 -8.03 -2.85
CA VAL A 140 24.42 -7.40 -1.82
C VAL A 140 25.77 -7.01 -2.43
N VAL A 141 26.13 -5.74 -2.30
CA VAL A 141 27.39 -5.17 -2.80
C VAL A 141 28.46 -5.13 -1.72
N GLU A 142 28.07 -4.76 -0.51
CA GLU A 142 28.97 -4.61 0.63
C GLU A 142 28.26 -4.98 1.93
N ARG A 143 29.00 -5.60 2.83
CA ARG A 143 28.58 -5.78 4.22
C ARG A 143 29.67 -5.25 5.13
N LYS A 144 29.27 -4.41 6.09
CA LYS A 144 30.21 -3.82 7.03
C LYS A 144 29.63 -3.69 8.44
N LEU A 145 30.53 -3.60 9.41
CA LEU A 145 30.24 -3.26 10.79
C LEU A 145 30.62 -1.79 11.01
N ASN A 146 29.67 -0.95 11.38
CA ASN A 146 29.91 0.46 11.63
C ASN A 146 29.26 0.86 12.97
N TYR A 147 30.06 1.35 13.93
CA TYR A 147 29.63 1.67 15.30
C TYR A 147 28.79 0.58 15.97
N GLY A 148 29.15 -0.68 15.76
CA GLY A 148 28.43 -1.82 16.33
C GLY A 148 27.16 -2.24 15.58
N GLN A 149 26.76 -1.53 14.51
CA GLN A 149 25.63 -1.87 13.67
C GLN A 149 26.09 -2.63 12.41
N GLN A 150 25.41 -3.74 12.11
CA GLN A 150 25.58 -4.44 10.85
C GLN A 150 24.87 -3.66 9.75
N GLN A 151 25.59 -3.26 8.73
CA GLN A 151 25.09 -2.54 7.57
C GLN A 151 25.30 -3.37 6.31
N VAL A 152 24.28 -3.42 5.47
CA VAL A 152 24.29 -4.10 4.17
C VAL A 152 23.96 -3.06 3.10
N ILE A 153 24.85 -2.92 2.13
CA ILE A 153 24.64 -2.07 0.96
C ILE A 153 24.25 -2.96 -0.21
N MET A 154 23.12 -2.62 -0.84
CA MET A 154 22.58 -3.34 -1.98
C MET A 154 22.85 -2.56 -3.28
N SER A 155 22.74 -3.21 -4.43
CA SER A 155 22.90 -2.54 -5.73
C SER A 155 21.67 -1.69 -6.12
N GLY A 156 20.54 -1.89 -5.50
CA GLY A 156 19.34 -1.06 -5.65
C GLY A 156 18.74 -0.70 -4.30
N GLY A 157 18.08 0.43 -4.23
CA GLY A 157 17.49 1.00 -3.02
C GLY A 157 16.20 1.75 -3.33
N ILE A 158 16.08 3.00 -2.86
CA ILE A 158 14.88 3.82 -3.08
C ILE A 158 14.64 4.19 -4.55
N ASN A 159 15.61 4.01 -5.42
CA ASN A 159 15.39 4.09 -6.86
C ASN A 159 14.47 2.98 -7.38
N HIS A 160 14.39 1.85 -6.69
CA HIS A 160 13.55 0.71 -7.08
C HIS A 160 12.44 0.41 -6.06
N LEU A 161 12.60 0.77 -4.78
CA LEU A 161 11.64 0.54 -3.70
C LEU A 161 11.70 1.69 -2.68
N LEU A 162 11.01 2.78 -2.96
CA LEU A 162 11.03 4.00 -2.13
C LEU A 162 10.21 3.86 -0.84
N ARG A 163 9.11 3.16 -0.90
CA ARG A 163 8.07 3.20 0.15
C ARG A 163 8.59 2.93 1.56
N PRO A 164 9.47 1.96 1.84
CA PRO A 164 10.00 1.74 3.20
C PRO A 164 10.63 3.00 3.80
N ALA A 165 11.39 3.74 3.00
CA ALA A 165 12.12 4.91 3.43
C ALA A 165 11.22 6.12 3.80
N VAL A 166 10.05 6.25 3.15
CA VAL A 166 9.16 7.42 3.34
C VAL A 166 7.97 7.15 4.25
N THR A 167 7.60 5.89 4.46
CA THR A 167 6.44 5.52 5.28
C THR A 167 6.82 4.83 6.57
N SER A 168 8.09 4.49 6.77
CA SER A 168 8.58 3.63 7.87
C SER A 168 7.83 2.29 7.93
N GLN A 169 7.32 1.83 6.79
CA GLN A 169 6.68 0.52 6.63
C GLN A 169 7.67 -0.43 5.97
N ASP A 170 8.26 -1.31 6.76
CA ASP A 170 9.20 -2.30 6.24
C ASP A 170 8.48 -3.27 5.30
N PHE A 171 9.19 -3.66 4.23
CA PHE A 171 8.77 -4.75 3.35
C PHE A 171 9.53 -6.01 3.76
N PRO A 172 8.85 -7.17 3.90
CA PRO A 172 9.52 -8.38 4.36
C PRO A 172 10.71 -8.73 3.47
N ALA A 173 11.91 -8.74 4.04
CA ALA A 173 13.15 -9.08 3.33
C ALA A 173 13.67 -10.44 3.79
N ARG A 174 14.19 -11.22 2.84
CA ARG A 174 14.84 -12.51 3.10
C ARG A 174 16.03 -12.72 2.22
N LEU A 175 16.95 -13.55 2.68
CA LEU A 175 18.02 -14.09 1.86
C LEU A 175 17.46 -15.06 0.81
N LEU A 176 17.91 -14.97 -0.45
CA LEU A 176 17.40 -15.82 -1.53
C LEU A 176 17.81 -17.28 -1.36
N ARG A 177 19.06 -17.51 -0.97
CA ARG A 177 19.56 -18.86 -0.68
C ARG A 177 19.12 -19.33 0.71
N ASP A 178 19.09 -20.63 0.91
CA ASP A 178 18.91 -21.21 2.23
C ASP A 178 20.12 -20.93 3.13
N SER A 179 19.85 -20.74 4.42
CA SER A 179 20.85 -20.59 5.46
C SER A 179 20.35 -21.19 6.77
N ASN A 180 21.27 -21.86 7.51
CA ASN A 180 21.03 -22.34 8.86
C ASN A 180 21.68 -21.43 9.93
N ALA A 181 22.26 -20.30 9.53
CA ALA A 181 22.87 -19.36 10.45
C ALA A 181 21.81 -18.64 11.29
N ALA A 182 22.13 -18.30 12.52
CA ALA A 182 21.26 -17.51 13.37
C ALA A 182 21.02 -16.12 12.73
N ASN A 183 19.77 -15.61 12.84
CA ASN A 183 19.47 -14.28 12.39
C ASN A 183 20.05 -13.22 13.33
N GLN A 184 20.40 -12.08 12.75
CA GLN A 184 20.80 -10.87 13.45
C GLN A 184 20.23 -9.64 12.78
N ALA A 185 20.11 -8.56 13.54
CA ALA A 185 19.64 -7.28 13.01
C ALA A 185 20.66 -6.70 12.03
N MET A 186 20.19 -6.31 10.84
CA MET A 186 20.99 -5.69 9.79
C MET A 186 20.21 -4.52 9.19
N SER A 187 20.82 -3.35 9.11
CA SER A 187 20.26 -2.18 8.42
C SER A 187 20.57 -2.25 6.93
N LEU A 188 19.54 -2.14 6.10
CA LEU A 188 19.62 -2.27 4.65
C LEU A 188 19.65 -0.90 3.98
N TYR A 189 20.64 -0.68 3.14
CA TYR A 189 20.84 0.57 2.40
C TYR A 189 20.98 0.30 0.91
N GLY A 190 20.48 1.22 0.10
CA GLY A 190 20.72 1.23 -1.34
C GLY A 190 22.04 1.92 -1.71
N PRO A 191 22.30 2.07 -3.03
CA PRO A 191 23.56 2.61 -3.55
C PRO A 191 23.58 4.14 -3.65
N LEU A 192 22.47 4.82 -3.35
CA LEU A 192 22.32 6.25 -3.66
C LEU A 192 23.03 7.14 -2.63
N CYS A 193 23.58 8.25 -3.09
CA CYS A 193 24.25 9.24 -2.24
C CYS A 193 23.26 10.09 -1.44
N THR A 194 22.43 9.45 -0.62
CA THR A 194 21.48 10.10 0.28
C THR A 194 21.20 9.23 1.51
N ALA A 195 21.09 9.87 2.67
CA ALA A 195 20.70 9.17 3.91
C ALA A 195 19.27 8.61 3.88
N LEU A 196 18.44 9.08 2.94
CA LEU A 196 17.09 8.55 2.72
C LEU A 196 17.10 7.12 2.16
N ASP A 197 18.21 6.70 1.53
CA ASP A 197 18.31 5.38 0.89
C ASP A 197 18.50 4.25 1.91
N CYS A 198 17.53 4.12 2.81
CA CYS A 198 17.47 3.13 3.88
C CYS A 198 16.15 2.37 3.77
N LEU A 199 16.24 1.06 3.64
CA LEU A 199 15.09 0.15 3.49
C LEU A 199 14.72 -0.57 4.80
N GLY A 200 15.15 -0.03 5.93
CA GLY A 200 14.79 -0.53 7.25
C GLY A 200 15.83 -1.47 7.89
N GLU A 201 15.51 -1.96 9.08
CA GLU A 201 16.29 -2.95 9.81
C GLU A 201 15.59 -4.30 9.77
N HIS A 202 16.31 -5.35 9.38
CA HIS A 202 15.76 -6.68 9.15
C HIS A 202 16.53 -7.75 9.90
N GLN A 203 15.84 -8.80 10.34
CA GLN A 203 16.44 -10.01 10.93
C GLN A 203 16.88 -10.95 9.80
N LEU A 204 18.17 -10.97 9.50
CA LEU A 204 18.75 -11.74 8.40
C LEU A 204 19.83 -12.71 8.89
N PRO A 205 20.08 -13.83 8.17
CA PRO A 205 21.09 -14.79 8.53
C PRO A 205 22.49 -14.16 8.68
N SER A 206 23.18 -14.50 9.76
CA SER A 206 24.49 -13.92 10.09
C SER A 206 25.61 -14.29 9.12
N ASP A 207 25.40 -15.27 8.25
CA ASP A 207 26.30 -15.68 7.17
C ASP A 207 26.01 -14.99 5.83
N LEU A 208 25.12 -13.98 5.79
CA LEU A 208 24.90 -13.15 4.63
C LEU A 208 26.22 -12.49 4.18
N ASN A 209 26.55 -12.58 2.90
CA ASN A 209 27.78 -12.09 2.30
C ASN A 209 27.54 -11.22 1.06
N GLU A 210 28.61 -10.58 0.60
CA GLU A 210 28.65 -9.94 -0.71
C GLU A 210 28.32 -10.94 -1.81
N GLN A 211 27.62 -10.50 -2.85
CA GLN A 211 27.10 -11.31 -3.96
C GLN A 211 25.86 -12.18 -3.59
N ASP A 212 25.48 -12.30 -2.33
CA ASP A 212 24.18 -12.85 -1.97
C ASP A 212 23.05 -11.95 -2.51
N TRP A 213 21.87 -12.51 -2.65
CA TRP A 213 20.69 -11.78 -3.09
C TRP A 213 19.68 -11.68 -1.96
N LEU A 214 19.15 -10.49 -1.77
CA LEU A 214 18.00 -10.23 -0.93
C LEU A 214 16.73 -10.12 -1.78
N VAL A 215 15.64 -10.65 -1.25
CA VAL A 215 14.31 -10.58 -1.86
C VAL A 215 13.36 -9.91 -0.89
N PHE A 216 12.78 -8.81 -1.33
CA PHE A 216 11.70 -8.12 -0.66
C PHE A 216 10.37 -8.64 -1.21
N SER A 217 9.45 -9.02 -0.34
CA SER A 217 8.11 -9.46 -0.68
C SER A 217 7.11 -8.31 -0.59
N GLN A 218 5.87 -8.53 -0.99
CA GLN A 218 4.77 -7.54 -0.93
C GLN A 218 4.97 -6.32 -1.84
N CYS A 219 5.79 -6.43 -2.88
CA CYS A 219 6.17 -5.32 -3.76
C CYS A 219 5.24 -5.15 -4.98
N GLY A 220 4.15 -5.92 -5.10
CA GLY A 220 3.24 -5.83 -6.25
C GLY A 220 2.39 -4.54 -6.28
N ALA A 221 2.27 -3.85 -5.15
CA ALA A 221 1.69 -2.53 -5.08
C ALA A 221 2.67 -1.56 -4.40
N TYR A 222 2.73 -0.33 -4.90
CA TYR A 222 3.61 0.73 -4.37
C TYR A 222 5.11 0.31 -4.34
N GLY A 223 5.53 -0.46 -5.33
CA GLY A 223 6.90 -0.87 -5.57
C GLY A 223 7.62 0.10 -6.51
N PHE A 224 8.14 -0.41 -7.64
CA PHE A 224 8.94 0.37 -8.59
C PHE A 224 8.25 1.65 -9.10
N THR A 225 6.96 1.61 -9.37
CA THR A 225 6.21 2.76 -9.93
C THR A 225 6.05 3.94 -8.97
N GLU A 226 6.17 3.73 -7.66
CA GLU A 226 6.17 4.80 -6.64
C GLU A 226 7.58 5.28 -6.31
N SER A 227 8.61 4.71 -6.92
CA SER A 227 10.00 4.91 -6.57
C SER A 227 10.64 6.11 -7.29
N MET A 228 11.96 6.29 -7.14
CA MET A 228 12.73 7.40 -7.73
C MET A 228 13.68 6.85 -8.82
N PRO A 229 13.17 6.22 -9.89
CA PRO A 229 13.98 5.41 -10.81
C PRO A 229 15.10 6.19 -11.53
N TYR A 230 14.92 7.48 -11.72
CA TYR A 230 15.89 8.32 -12.45
C TYR A 230 16.84 9.12 -11.52
N PHE A 231 16.66 9.02 -10.20
CA PHE A 231 17.51 9.77 -9.27
C PHE A 231 18.94 9.21 -9.29
N LEU A 232 19.90 10.09 -9.56
CA LEU A 232 21.32 9.79 -9.72
C LEU A 232 21.67 8.83 -10.87
N CYS A 233 20.74 8.63 -11.82
CA CYS A 233 20.97 7.88 -13.08
C CYS A 233 21.51 6.46 -12.89
N HIS A 234 21.09 5.75 -11.84
CA HIS A 234 21.35 4.33 -11.69
C HIS A 234 20.53 3.49 -12.68
N GLU A 235 20.96 2.27 -12.94
CA GLU A 235 20.25 1.33 -13.80
C GLU A 235 18.81 1.09 -13.32
N LEU A 236 17.87 1.08 -14.26
CA LEU A 236 16.48 0.72 -14.00
C LEU A 236 16.36 -0.79 -13.82
N ALA A 237 15.57 -1.22 -12.84
CA ALA A 237 15.34 -2.63 -12.60
C ALA A 237 14.71 -3.34 -13.81
N GLY A 238 15.16 -4.55 -14.11
CA GLY A 238 14.47 -5.44 -15.04
C GLY A 238 13.15 -5.95 -14.44
N GLU A 239 12.15 -6.19 -15.27
CA GLU A 239 10.85 -6.74 -14.86
C GLU A 239 10.62 -8.12 -15.46
N TYR A 240 10.21 -9.05 -14.63
CA TYR A 240 9.97 -10.43 -14.99
C TYR A 240 8.64 -10.89 -14.46
N VAL A 241 7.95 -11.73 -15.21
CA VAL A 241 6.69 -12.38 -14.82
C VAL A 241 6.89 -13.89 -14.77
N ILE A 242 6.44 -14.51 -13.69
CA ILE A 242 6.32 -15.95 -13.59
C ILE A 242 4.84 -16.32 -13.75
N HIS A 243 4.52 -17.03 -14.82
CA HIS A 243 3.18 -17.54 -15.07
C HIS A 243 3.23 -19.03 -15.41
N ASN A 244 2.46 -19.85 -14.68
CA ASN A 244 2.46 -21.30 -14.81
C ASN A 244 3.88 -21.94 -14.77
N GLY A 245 4.75 -21.41 -13.90
CA GLY A 245 6.13 -21.89 -13.75
C GLY A 245 7.09 -21.43 -14.85
N VAL A 246 6.65 -20.61 -15.80
CA VAL A 246 7.50 -20.04 -16.86
C VAL A 246 7.90 -18.61 -16.49
N LEU A 247 9.20 -18.36 -16.42
CA LEU A 247 9.78 -17.02 -16.25
C LEU A 247 9.88 -16.32 -17.60
N SER A 248 9.29 -15.14 -17.72
CA SER A 248 9.34 -14.29 -18.92
C SER A 248 9.86 -12.90 -18.55
N CYS A 249 10.80 -12.37 -19.32
CA CYS A 249 11.24 -11.00 -19.20
C CYS A 249 10.23 -10.07 -19.88
N VAL A 250 9.66 -9.14 -19.11
CA VAL A 250 8.74 -8.13 -19.61
C VAL A 250 9.48 -6.86 -20.00
N ARG A 251 10.49 -6.49 -19.20
CA ARG A 251 11.38 -5.36 -19.47
C ARG A 251 12.79 -5.72 -19.00
N GLN A 252 13.77 -5.52 -19.88
CA GLN A 252 15.19 -5.65 -19.49
C GLN A 252 15.57 -4.51 -18.52
N ALA A 253 16.63 -4.73 -17.74
CA ALA A 253 17.30 -3.66 -17.04
C ALA A 253 17.87 -2.67 -18.06
N GLU A 254 17.74 -1.37 -17.80
CA GLU A 254 18.12 -0.31 -18.74
C GLU A 254 18.92 0.77 -18.05
N ASP A 255 19.88 1.36 -18.76
CA ASP A 255 20.62 2.51 -18.28
C ASP A 255 19.71 3.76 -18.25
N ALA A 256 19.58 4.39 -17.07
CA ALA A 256 18.74 5.57 -16.90
C ALA A 256 19.26 6.81 -17.65
N SER A 257 20.48 6.79 -18.21
CA SER A 257 21.01 7.89 -19.00
C SER A 257 20.36 8.07 -20.38
N HIS A 258 19.49 7.14 -20.77
CA HIS A 258 18.74 7.21 -22.05
C HIS A 258 17.42 8.00 -21.95
N TYR A 259 17.09 8.57 -20.78
CA TYR A 259 15.87 9.36 -20.54
C TYR A 259 16.16 10.84 -20.34
#